data_87a3582a90d0b416d0718861f28b5d4a
#
_entry.id   87a3582a90d0b416d0718861f28b5d4a
#
_cell.length_a   1.000
_cell.length_b   1.000
_cell.length_c   1.000
_cell.angle_alpha   90.00
_cell.angle_beta   90.00
_cell.angle_gamma   90.00
#
_symmetry.space_group_name_H-M   'P 1'
#
loop_
_entity.id
_entity.type
_entity.pdbx_description
1 polymer ?
#
loop_
_entity_poly.entity_id
_entity_poly.type
_entity_poly.pdbx_seq_one_letter_code
_entity_poly.pdbx_strand_id
1 'polypeptide(L)'
;MLKVLKNKFLKKTMIYHIYRYFKYKKNYFPSYGASGEDVLINKIFKNKNDGYFVDVGALHPINGSLTYNLSKKGWAGLNIDLLKENLILFNFFRKKDKNINLAISKNKGVINAYIFERGSGVNTTNKKWADKWKKKIGKKYSILKIKKNSLNNVLSSYKIMKEFELLNIDVEGHEIDVL
;
A
#
# COMPACT_ATOMS: atom_id res chain seq x y z
N MET A 1 -9.29 7.78 -26.24
CA MET A 1 -8.22 7.13 -25.45
C MET A 1 -8.61 6.85 -23.99
N LEU A 2 -9.15 7.78 -23.24
CA LEU A 2 -9.55 7.59 -21.82
C LEU A 2 -10.64 6.53 -21.56
N LYS A 3 -11.60 6.33 -22.49
CA LYS A 3 -12.65 5.30 -22.36
C LYS A 3 -12.12 3.86 -22.50
N VAL A 4 -11.09 3.64 -23.30
CA VAL A 4 -10.49 2.31 -23.54
C VAL A 4 -9.75 1.81 -22.27
N LEU A 5 -9.12 2.73 -21.51
CA LEU A 5 -8.40 2.38 -20.28
C LEU A 5 -9.31 1.99 -19.10
N LYS A 6 -10.63 2.15 -19.23
CA LYS A 6 -11.60 1.66 -18.24
C LYS A 6 -11.90 0.16 -18.39
N ASN A 7 -11.42 -0.49 -19.44
CA ASN A 7 -11.64 -1.92 -19.66
C ASN A 7 -10.94 -2.74 -18.54
N LYS A 8 -11.70 -3.67 -17.95
CA LYS A 8 -11.28 -4.53 -16.84
C LYS A 8 -10.00 -5.37 -17.16
N PHE A 9 -9.83 -5.73 -18.42
CA PHE A 9 -8.66 -6.47 -18.91
C PHE A 9 -7.39 -5.60 -18.93
N LEU A 10 -7.49 -4.37 -19.44
CA LEU A 10 -6.36 -3.44 -19.51
C LEU A 10 -5.86 -3.00 -18.14
N LYS A 11 -6.74 -2.97 -17.11
CA LYS A 11 -6.35 -2.67 -15.72
C LYS A 11 -5.41 -3.72 -15.11
N LYS A 12 -5.28 -4.89 -15.73
CA LYS A 12 -4.33 -5.95 -15.32
C LYS A 12 -2.96 -5.83 -15.99
N THR A 13 -2.82 -4.94 -16.96
CA THR A 13 -1.61 -4.83 -17.77
C THR A 13 -0.60 -3.84 -17.16
N MET A 14 0.68 -4.04 -17.45
CA MET A 14 1.75 -3.10 -17.11
C MET A 14 1.47 -1.70 -17.69
N ILE A 15 0.90 -1.63 -18.90
CA ILE A 15 0.55 -0.37 -19.56
C ILE A 15 -0.42 0.46 -18.71
N TYR A 16 -1.41 -0.16 -18.08
CA TYR A 16 -2.32 0.54 -17.18
C TYR A 16 -1.61 1.08 -15.94
N HIS A 17 -0.66 0.35 -15.37
CA HIS A 17 0.10 0.80 -14.21
C HIS A 17 1.04 1.95 -14.57
N ILE A 18 1.67 1.90 -15.74
CA ILE A 18 2.48 3.01 -16.28
C ILE A 18 1.62 4.25 -16.51
N TYR A 19 0.44 4.09 -17.15
CA TYR A 19 -0.52 5.19 -17.31
C TYR A 19 -0.92 5.80 -15.97
N ARG A 20 -1.22 4.98 -14.95
CA ARG A 20 -1.54 5.47 -13.61
C ARG A 20 -0.38 6.27 -13.02
N TYR A 21 0.84 5.78 -13.15
CA TYR A 21 2.03 6.50 -12.69
C TYR A 21 2.10 7.91 -13.27
N PHE A 22 2.02 8.05 -14.60
CA PHE A 22 2.09 9.37 -15.24
C PHE A 22 0.86 10.25 -14.96
N LYS A 23 -0.32 9.67 -14.86
CA LYS A 23 -1.54 10.42 -14.48
C LYS A 23 -1.39 11.07 -13.12
N TYR A 24 -0.86 10.37 -12.15
CA TYR A 24 -0.70 10.88 -10.79
C TYR A 24 0.54 11.78 -10.63
N LYS A 25 1.57 11.57 -11.43
CA LYS A 25 2.75 12.44 -11.45
C LYS A 25 2.43 13.91 -11.81
N LYS A 26 1.31 14.16 -12.50
CA LYS A 26 0.87 15.54 -12.82
C LYS A 26 0.36 16.33 -11.62
N ASN A 27 -0.04 15.67 -10.55
CA ASN A 27 -0.51 16.33 -9.32
C ASN A 27 0.69 16.51 -8.37
N TYR A 28 1.62 17.38 -8.76
CA TYR A 28 2.83 17.62 -7.99
C TYR A 28 2.51 18.50 -6.78
N PHE A 29 2.38 17.87 -5.63
CA PHE A 29 2.47 18.55 -4.34
C PHE A 29 3.90 18.37 -3.79
N PRO A 30 4.40 19.29 -2.95
CA PRO A 30 5.66 19.10 -2.25
C PRO A 30 5.65 17.89 -1.28
N SER A 31 4.49 17.28 -1.09
CA SER A 31 4.24 16.04 -0.37
C SER A 31 3.81 14.91 -1.32
N TYR A 32 4.22 13.69 -1.02
CA TYR A 32 3.77 12.45 -1.68
C TYR A 32 2.65 11.77 -0.90
N GLY A 33 2.57 12.01 0.41
CA GLY A 33 1.49 11.57 1.29
C GLY A 33 0.16 12.26 0.97
N ALA A 34 -0.94 11.68 1.42
CA ALA A 34 -2.28 12.23 1.15
C ALA A 34 -2.54 13.57 1.86
N SER A 35 -1.99 13.74 3.07
CA SER A 35 -2.21 14.92 3.92
C SER A 35 -0.89 15.56 4.42
N GLY A 36 0.26 15.18 3.85
CA GLY A 36 1.56 15.77 4.18
C GLY A 36 2.32 15.04 5.29
N GLU A 37 1.87 13.86 5.70
CA GLU A 37 2.51 13.06 6.75
C GLU A 37 3.94 12.67 6.39
N ASP A 38 4.21 12.42 5.11
CA ASP A 38 5.54 12.11 4.59
C ASP A 38 6.54 13.26 4.78
N VAL A 39 6.06 14.52 4.80
CA VAL A 39 6.90 15.69 5.10
C VAL A 39 7.34 15.65 6.57
N LEU A 40 6.42 15.30 7.49
CA LEU A 40 6.73 15.16 8.91
C LEU A 40 7.73 14.01 9.14
N ILE A 41 7.47 12.85 8.55
CA ILE A 41 8.37 11.69 8.60
C ILE A 41 9.75 12.07 8.08
N ASN A 42 9.82 12.75 6.96
CA ASN A 42 11.08 13.21 6.38
C ASN A 42 11.84 14.21 7.29
N LYS A 43 11.11 15.02 8.06
CA LYS A 43 11.70 15.94 9.04
C LYS A 43 12.24 15.19 10.26
N ILE A 44 11.49 14.19 10.77
CA ILE A 44 11.94 13.34 11.90
C ILE A 44 13.25 12.62 11.54
N PHE A 45 13.33 12.03 10.36
CA PHE A 45 14.50 11.31 9.88
C PHE A 45 15.44 12.15 9.00
N LYS A 46 15.47 13.48 9.21
CA LYS A 46 16.24 14.41 8.38
C LYS A 46 17.72 14.03 8.26
N ASN A 47 18.32 13.63 9.36
CA ASN A 47 19.76 13.36 9.45
C ASN A 47 20.10 11.85 9.26
N LYS A 48 19.11 11.02 8.91
CA LYS A 48 19.31 9.58 8.71
C LYS A 48 19.14 9.23 7.24
N ASN A 49 20.24 8.83 6.58
CA ASN A 49 20.27 8.56 5.14
C ASN A 49 20.03 7.09 4.80
N ASP A 50 19.99 6.21 5.79
CA ASP A 50 19.72 4.79 5.66
C ASP A 50 18.78 4.35 6.78
N GLY A 51 18.04 3.28 6.56
CA GLY A 51 17.12 2.70 7.53
C GLY A 51 16.18 1.72 6.87
N TYR A 52 15.31 1.15 7.69
CA TYR A 52 14.33 0.20 7.24
C TYR A 52 12.92 0.60 7.70
N PHE A 53 11.95 0.49 6.80
CA PHE A 53 10.55 0.73 7.13
C PHE A 53 9.69 -0.50 6.83
N VAL A 54 8.55 -0.57 7.51
CA VAL A 54 7.47 -1.52 7.25
C VAL A 54 6.21 -0.71 6.91
N ASP A 55 5.63 -0.99 5.75
CA ASP A 55 4.50 -0.24 5.18
C ASP A 55 3.34 -1.21 4.91
N VAL A 56 2.33 -1.22 5.78
CA VAL A 56 1.16 -2.09 5.71
C VAL A 56 -0.01 -1.31 5.12
N GLY A 57 -0.48 -1.72 3.95
CA GLY A 57 -1.42 -0.97 3.12
C GLY A 57 -0.71 -0.04 2.15
N ALA A 58 0.42 -0.46 1.59
CA ALA A 58 1.35 0.39 0.85
C ALA A 58 0.80 1.01 -0.44
N LEU A 59 -0.23 0.46 -1.04
CA LEU A 59 -1.04 0.94 -2.17
C LEU A 59 -0.23 1.31 -3.44
N HIS A 60 0.66 2.30 -3.36
CA HIS A 60 1.36 2.84 -4.52
C HIS A 60 2.77 3.34 -4.15
N PRO A 61 3.82 3.09 -4.97
CA PRO A 61 5.20 3.38 -4.60
C PRO A 61 5.53 4.88 -4.45
N ILE A 62 4.70 5.77 -4.98
CA ILE A 62 4.95 7.22 -5.03
C ILE A 62 3.76 8.01 -4.48
N ASN A 63 2.59 7.91 -5.13
CA ASN A 63 1.43 8.72 -4.77
C ASN A 63 0.69 8.16 -3.56
N GLY A 64 0.47 8.97 -2.56
CA GLY A 64 -0.06 8.56 -1.27
C GLY A 64 0.97 7.84 -0.40
N SER A 65 2.23 7.69 -0.86
CA SER A 65 3.23 6.94 -0.12
C SER A 65 3.91 7.78 0.95
N LEU A 66 3.81 7.34 2.18
CA LEU A 66 4.51 7.95 3.32
C LEU A 66 6.00 7.60 3.34
N THR A 67 6.39 6.53 2.65
CA THR A 67 7.74 5.96 2.67
C THR A 67 8.59 6.32 1.44
N TYR A 68 7.99 6.99 0.42
CA TYR A 68 8.72 7.28 -0.81
C TYR A 68 9.91 8.23 -0.62
N ASN A 69 9.76 9.26 0.23
CA ASN A 69 10.87 10.17 0.53
C ASN A 69 12.04 9.45 1.23
N LEU A 70 11.75 8.49 2.09
CA LEU A 70 12.77 7.65 2.72
C LEU A 70 13.47 6.75 1.69
N SER A 71 12.70 6.11 0.81
CA SER A 71 13.25 5.30 -0.29
C SER A 71 14.19 6.11 -1.18
N LYS A 72 13.86 7.38 -1.50
CA LYS A 72 14.77 8.28 -2.24
C LYS A 72 16.06 8.59 -1.50
N LYS A 73 16.05 8.58 -0.18
CA LYS A 73 17.26 8.74 0.65
C LYS A 73 18.11 7.47 0.72
N GLY A 74 17.66 6.35 0.16
CA GLY A 74 18.40 5.11 0.14
C GLY A 74 17.89 4.04 1.12
N TRP A 75 16.85 4.33 1.91
CA TRP A 75 16.21 3.35 2.77
C TRP A 75 15.64 2.19 1.97
N ALA A 76 15.60 1.02 2.59
CA ALA A 76 14.87 -0.14 2.11
C ALA A 76 13.64 -0.37 2.99
N GLY A 77 12.71 -1.20 2.54
CA GLY A 77 11.54 -1.52 3.35
C GLY A 77 10.81 -2.77 2.92
N LEU A 78 9.78 -3.06 3.71
CA LEU A 78 8.80 -4.11 3.44
C LEU A 78 7.46 -3.44 3.15
N ASN A 79 6.97 -3.56 1.91
CA ASN A 79 5.66 -3.10 1.52
C ASN A 79 4.69 -4.28 1.48
N ILE A 80 3.56 -4.15 2.15
CA ILE A 80 2.52 -5.18 2.23
C ILE A 80 1.21 -4.59 1.72
N ASP A 81 0.55 -5.29 0.80
CA ASP A 81 -0.73 -4.86 0.25
C ASP A 81 -1.65 -6.04 -0.08
N LEU A 82 -2.97 -5.80 0.00
CA LEU A 82 -4.01 -6.77 -0.33
C LEU A 82 -4.00 -7.18 -1.80
N LEU A 83 -3.59 -6.29 -2.69
CA LEU A 83 -3.66 -6.48 -4.13
C LEU A 83 -2.26 -6.61 -4.73
N LYS A 84 -1.98 -7.76 -5.33
CA LYS A 84 -0.73 -8.01 -6.06
C LYS A 84 -0.47 -6.94 -7.12
N GLU A 85 -1.52 -6.45 -7.75
CA GLU A 85 -1.42 -5.43 -8.79
C GLU A 85 -0.87 -4.09 -8.28
N ASN A 86 -1.12 -3.75 -7.01
CA ASN A 86 -0.54 -2.57 -6.39
C ASN A 86 0.99 -2.69 -6.26
N LEU A 87 1.46 -3.90 -5.98
CA LEU A 87 2.89 -4.17 -5.74
C LEU A 87 3.74 -4.26 -7.02
N ILE A 88 3.14 -4.37 -8.20
CA ILE A 88 3.88 -4.44 -9.47
C ILE A 88 4.76 -3.20 -9.65
N LEU A 89 4.23 -2.01 -9.36
CA LEU A 89 4.97 -0.76 -9.49
C LEU A 89 6.09 -0.62 -8.47
N PHE A 90 5.91 -1.17 -7.25
CA PHE A 90 6.99 -1.21 -6.27
C PHE A 90 8.19 -2.01 -6.78
N ASN A 91 7.98 -3.19 -7.37
CA ASN A 91 9.05 -4.00 -7.93
C ASN A 91 9.85 -3.27 -9.03
N PHE A 92 9.19 -2.35 -9.74
CA PHE A 92 9.82 -1.59 -10.81
C PHE A 92 10.56 -0.35 -10.28
N PHE A 93 9.93 0.44 -9.40
CA PHE A 93 10.44 1.75 -8.97
C PHE A 93 11.23 1.71 -7.66
N ARG A 94 11.04 0.67 -6.82
CA ARG A 94 11.61 0.58 -5.48
C ARG A 94 12.34 -0.76 -5.31
N LYS A 95 13.39 -0.95 -6.09
CA LYS A 95 14.13 -2.23 -6.24
C LYS A 95 14.78 -2.74 -4.96
N LYS A 96 15.04 -1.87 -3.97
CA LYS A 96 15.59 -2.25 -2.68
C LYS A 96 14.53 -2.82 -1.72
N ASP A 97 13.24 -2.58 -2.01
CA ASP A 97 12.15 -2.99 -1.15
C ASP A 97 11.74 -4.43 -1.40
N LYS A 98 11.27 -5.08 -0.33
CA LYS A 98 10.53 -6.34 -0.41
C LYS A 98 9.04 -6.04 -0.49
N ASN A 99 8.32 -6.76 -1.36
CA ASN A 99 6.91 -6.50 -1.62
C ASN A 99 6.09 -7.78 -1.46
N ILE A 100 5.09 -7.77 -0.58
CA ILE A 100 4.32 -8.97 -0.21
C ILE A 100 2.83 -8.73 -0.43
N ASN A 101 2.20 -9.64 -1.19
CA ASN A 101 0.75 -9.67 -1.33
C ASN A 101 0.12 -10.50 -0.21
N LEU A 102 -0.34 -9.82 0.84
CA LEU A 102 -0.87 -10.43 2.05
C LEU A 102 -1.77 -9.45 2.80
N ALA A 103 -2.74 -9.95 3.54
CA ALA A 103 -3.41 -9.20 4.61
C ALA A 103 -2.66 -9.41 5.92
N ILE A 104 -2.42 -8.35 6.68
CA ILE A 104 -1.93 -8.47 8.06
C ILE A 104 -3.13 -8.52 9.01
N SER A 105 -3.10 -9.45 9.96
CA SER A 105 -4.14 -9.68 10.96
C SER A 105 -3.57 -10.52 12.09
N LYS A 106 -4.32 -10.78 13.15
CA LYS A 106 -3.85 -11.48 14.38
C LYS A 106 -3.25 -12.86 14.15
N ASN A 107 -3.69 -13.60 13.11
CA ASN A 107 -3.27 -14.98 12.91
C ASN A 107 -3.23 -15.37 11.42
N LYS A 108 -2.55 -16.48 11.12
CA LYS A 108 -2.44 -17.05 9.78
C LYS A 108 -3.79 -17.63 9.32
N GLY A 109 -4.09 -17.50 8.02
CA GLY A 109 -5.29 -18.05 7.40
C GLY A 109 -5.71 -17.34 6.13
N VAL A 110 -7.02 -17.22 5.93
CA VAL A 110 -7.64 -16.52 4.80
C VAL A 110 -8.66 -15.52 5.36
N ILE A 111 -8.78 -14.37 4.73
CA ILE A 111 -9.73 -13.31 5.08
C ILE A 111 -10.43 -12.79 3.83
N ASN A 112 -11.64 -12.30 3.98
CA ASN A 112 -12.34 -11.59 2.91
C ASN A 112 -11.83 -10.16 2.82
N ALA A 113 -11.43 -9.75 1.63
CA ALA A 113 -11.13 -8.36 1.29
C ALA A 113 -12.26 -7.79 0.42
N TYR A 114 -12.71 -6.61 0.73
CA TYR A 114 -13.78 -5.88 0.05
C TYR A 114 -13.13 -4.88 -0.90
N ILE A 115 -13.22 -5.16 -2.19
CA ILE A 115 -12.48 -4.47 -3.24
C ILE A 115 -13.43 -3.63 -4.08
N PHE A 116 -13.34 -2.31 -3.97
CA PHE A 116 -14.12 -1.36 -4.75
C PHE A 116 -13.53 -1.17 -6.14
N GLU A 117 -12.23 -0.91 -6.18
CA GLU A 117 -11.50 -0.74 -7.43
C GLU A 117 -10.02 -1.08 -7.20
N ARG A 118 -9.36 -1.60 -8.24
CA ARG A 118 -7.91 -1.83 -8.19
C ARG A 118 -7.18 -0.49 -8.02
N GLY A 119 -6.28 -0.44 -7.05
CA GLY A 119 -5.56 0.78 -6.68
C GLY A 119 -6.42 1.86 -6.02
N SER A 120 -7.55 1.47 -5.44
CA SER A 120 -8.33 2.32 -4.56
C SER A 120 -7.79 2.22 -3.13
N GLY A 121 -7.63 3.38 -2.47
CA GLY A 121 -7.19 3.45 -1.07
C GLY A 121 -8.28 3.04 -0.07
N VAL A 122 -9.52 2.80 -0.51
CA VAL A 122 -10.63 2.40 0.37
C VAL A 122 -10.90 0.88 0.36
N ASN A 123 -10.01 0.09 -0.25
CA ASN A 123 -10.09 -1.36 -0.17
C ASN A 123 -9.71 -1.81 1.25
N THR A 124 -10.50 -2.73 1.83
CA THR A 124 -10.37 -3.09 3.23
C THR A 124 -10.72 -4.54 3.48
N THR A 125 -10.27 -5.10 4.59
CA THR A 125 -10.75 -6.38 5.14
C THR A 125 -11.87 -6.21 6.17
N ASN A 126 -12.18 -4.98 6.57
CA ASN A 126 -13.24 -4.67 7.52
C ASN A 126 -14.59 -4.46 6.81
N LYS A 127 -15.54 -5.39 7.02
CA LYS A 127 -16.86 -5.32 6.39
C LYS A 127 -17.64 -4.05 6.74
N LYS A 128 -17.61 -3.63 8.01
CA LYS A 128 -18.33 -2.42 8.46
C LYS A 128 -17.80 -1.18 7.76
N TRP A 129 -16.47 -1.10 7.61
CA TRP A 129 -15.80 -0.02 6.90
C TRP A 129 -16.13 -0.04 5.39
N ALA A 130 -16.11 -1.21 4.77
CA ALA A 130 -16.53 -1.38 3.38
C ALA A 130 -17.98 -0.92 3.15
N ASP A 131 -18.92 -1.30 4.02
CA ASP A 131 -20.31 -0.89 3.91
C ASP A 131 -20.48 0.64 4.10
N LYS A 132 -19.71 1.26 4.99
CA LYS A 132 -19.63 2.72 5.15
C LYS A 132 -19.15 3.41 3.86
N TRP A 133 -18.04 2.93 3.29
CA TRP A 133 -17.52 3.47 2.04
C TRP A 133 -18.46 3.24 0.87
N LYS A 134 -19.11 2.06 0.77
CA LYS A 134 -20.14 1.78 -0.25
C LYS A 134 -21.23 2.85 -0.25
N LYS A 135 -21.72 3.24 0.93
CA LYS A 135 -22.73 4.30 1.08
C LYS A 135 -22.16 5.67 0.67
N LYS A 136 -20.94 6.00 1.12
CA LYS A 136 -20.31 7.30 0.90
C LYS A 136 -19.99 7.58 -0.55
N ILE A 137 -19.47 6.59 -1.28
CA ILE A 137 -19.00 6.77 -2.67
C ILE A 137 -19.96 6.22 -3.74
N GLY A 138 -21.07 5.59 -3.33
CA GLY A 138 -22.08 5.04 -4.24
C GLY A 138 -21.59 3.87 -5.12
N LYS A 139 -20.44 3.25 -4.79
CA LYS A 139 -19.85 2.14 -5.57
C LYS A 139 -20.05 0.81 -4.86
N LYS A 140 -20.27 -0.25 -5.64
CA LYS A 140 -20.29 -1.64 -5.12
C LYS A 140 -18.84 -2.14 -4.99
N TYR A 141 -18.61 -3.04 -4.03
CA TYR A 141 -17.37 -3.79 -3.91
C TYR A 141 -17.56 -5.25 -4.35
N SER A 142 -16.47 -5.88 -4.76
CA SER A 142 -16.35 -7.34 -4.91
C SER A 142 -15.66 -7.92 -3.68
N ILE A 143 -15.86 -9.21 -3.43
CA ILE A 143 -15.17 -9.91 -2.33
C ILE A 143 -14.09 -10.78 -2.92
N LEU A 144 -12.88 -10.64 -2.38
CA LEU A 144 -11.71 -11.42 -2.75
C LEU A 144 -11.16 -12.14 -1.50
N LYS A 145 -10.89 -13.43 -1.61
CA LYS A 145 -10.21 -14.18 -0.54
C LYS A 145 -8.71 -13.95 -0.62
N ILE A 146 -8.13 -13.41 0.46
CA ILE A 146 -6.71 -13.08 0.56
C ILE A 146 -6.10 -13.93 1.68
N LYS A 147 -4.87 -14.42 1.47
CA LYS A 147 -4.07 -15.00 2.54
C LYS A 147 -3.76 -13.95 3.60
N LYS A 148 -3.81 -14.33 4.87
CA LYS A 148 -3.46 -13.46 5.98
C LYS A 148 -2.42 -14.10 6.90
N ASN A 149 -1.65 -13.26 7.60
CA ASN A 149 -0.72 -13.70 8.64
C ASN A 149 -0.55 -12.58 9.68
N SER A 150 0.05 -12.89 10.83
CA SER A 150 0.43 -11.86 11.79
C SER A 150 1.67 -11.09 11.30
N LEU A 151 1.78 -9.83 11.70
CA LEU A 151 2.94 -9.01 11.38
C LEU A 151 4.22 -9.65 11.92
N ASN A 152 4.22 -10.13 13.15
CA ASN A 152 5.36 -10.80 13.77
C ASN A 152 5.85 -12.01 12.96
N ASN A 153 4.92 -12.86 12.49
CA ASN A 153 5.29 -14.01 11.66
C ASN A 153 5.88 -13.59 10.31
N VAL A 154 5.36 -12.52 9.72
CA VAL A 154 5.88 -11.98 8.47
C VAL A 154 7.28 -11.42 8.68
N LEU A 155 7.49 -10.58 9.68
CA LEU A 155 8.80 -10.01 10.00
C LEU A 155 9.85 -11.11 10.23
N SER A 156 9.49 -12.12 11.03
CA SER A 156 10.38 -13.28 11.29
C SER A 156 10.71 -14.05 10.01
N SER A 157 9.70 -14.33 9.16
CA SER A 157 9.89 -15.10 7.91
C SER A 157 10.81 -14.39 6.92
N TYR A 158 10.77 -13.07 6.90
CA TYR A 158 11.62 -12.25 6.03
C TYR A 158 12.94 -11.85 6.67
N LYS A 159 13.24 -12.36 7.87
CA LYS A 159 14.45 -12.02 8.66
C LYS A 159 14.60 -10.50 8.83
N ILE A 160 13.48 -9.80 8.91
CA ILE A 160 13.45 -8.39 9.27
C ILE A 160 13.59 -8.38 10.78
N MET A 161 14.82 -8.16 11.21
CA MET A 161 15.22 -8.16 12.61
C MET A 161 14.43 -7.07 13.35
N LYS A 162 14.44 -7.12 14.66
CA LYS A 162 13.68 -6.28 15.60
C LYS A 162 13.85 -4.77 15.43
N GLU A 163 14.65 -4.31 14.48
CA GLU A 163 15.05 -2.92 14.30
C GLU A 163 14.64 -2.42 12.91
N PHE A 164 13.43 -1.92 12.81
CA PHE A 164 13.01 -1.01 11.76
C PHE A 164 12.62 0.33 12.41
N GLU A 165 12.90 1.42 11.72
CA GLU A 165 12.73 2.76 12.26
C GLU A 165 11.32 3.31 12.09
N LEU A 166 10.57 2.80 11.10
CA LEU A 166 9.23 3.27 10.79
C LEU A 166 8.29 2.10 10.53
N LEU A 167 7.17 2.09 11.23
CA LEU A 167 6.00 1.29 10.90
C LEU A 167 4.87 2.22 10.45
N ASN A 168 4.42 2.05 9.21
CA ASN A 168 3.19 2.64 8.70
C ASN A 168 2.09 1.57 8.62
N ILE A 169 0.90 1.90 9.12
CA ILE A 169 -0.28 1.03 9.03
C ILE A 169 -1.44 1.88 8.52
N ASP A 170 -1.91 1.57 7.32
CA ASP A 170 -3.05 2.22 6.68
C ASP A 170 -3.91 1.15 5.98
N VAL A 171 -4.79 0.51 6.73
CA VAL A 171 -5.56 -0.67 6.31
C VAL A 171 -7.08 -0.50 6.38
N GLU A 172 -7.51 0.77 6.48
CA GLU A 172 -8.90 1.18 6.35
C GLU A 172 -9.83 0.47 7.35
N GLY A 173 -9.55 0.67 8.64
CA GLY A 173 -10.38 0.21 9.76
C GLY A 173 -10.06 -1.19 10.28
N HIS A 174 -8.84 -1.70 10.00
CA HIS A 174 -8.35 -2.99 10.51
C HIS A 174 -7.01 -2.83 11.27
N GLU A 175 -6.65 -1.59 11.63
CA GLU A 175 -5.34 -1.22 12.21
C GLU A 175 -5.06 -1.96 13.53
N ILE A 176 -6.07 -2.09 14.40
CA ILE A 176 -5.96 -2.79 15.71
C ILE A 176 -5.64 -4.28 15.54
N ASP A 177 -6.10 -4.89 14.45
CA ASP A 177 -5.84 -6.31 14.19
C ASP A 177 -4.47 -6.56 13.54
N VAL A 178 -3.78 -5.49 13.12
CA VAL A 178 -2.41 -5.53 12.59
C VAL A 178 -1.39 -5.55 13.73
N LEU A 179 -1.66 -4.82 14.82
CA LEU A 179 -0.85 -4.74 16.03
C LEU A 179 -1.12 -5.90 16.96
#